data_26e5107fa77859a6b204990e6733d6ea
#
_entry.id   26e5107fa77859a6b204990e6733d6ea
#
_cell.length_a   1.000
_cell.length_b   1.000
_cell.length_c   1.000
_cell.angle_alpha   90.00
_cell.angle_beta   90.00
_cell.angle_gamma   90.00
#
_symmetry.space_group_name_H-M   'P 1'
#
loop_
_entity.id
_entity.type
_entity.pdbx_description
1 polymer ?
#
loop_
_entity_poly.entity_id
_entity_poly.type
_entity_poly.pdbx_seq_one_letter_code
_entity_poly.pdbx_strand_id
1 'polypeptide(L)'
;MINLEMQVTNESNWPDRSLSYLCRSFDQLYRGQNYNEALPVYHIGFLDFTLLPNIPEFYSTYKMQNVKNGNVYSGKFTLSVVDLSCIELATDEDRFYGIDYWARVFKAKTWEELKMLSKDNEYLQEAADSIYMANADEIVRQRCLAREEAERRERTLERDIRLLKEENEKLKKEIENLKKKIGDGE
;
A
#
# COMPACT_ATOMS: atom_id res chain seq x y z
N MET A 1 -10.48 20.59 4.39
CA MET A 1 -10.60 19.13 4.15
C MET A 1 -9.26 18.48 4.46
N ILE A 2 -9.26 17.29 5.08
CA ILE A 2 -8.03 16.53 5.35
C ILE A 2 -8.12 15.21 4.61
N ASN A 3 -7.10 14.88 3.83
CA ASN A 3 -6.92 13.59 3.18
C ASN A 3 -5.68 12.90 3.78
N LEU A 4 -5.85 11.66 4.24
CA LEU A 4 -4.77 10.83 4.77
C LEU A 4 -4.54 9.67 3.81
N GLU A 5 -3.28 9.41 3.48
CA GLU A 5 -2.89 8.28 2.64
C GLU A 5 -1.70 7.57 3.24
N MET A 6 -1.72 6.23 3.21
CA MET A 6 -0.58 5.41 3.57
C MET A 6 -0.08 4.67 2.34
N GLN A 7 1.23 4.74 2.08
CA GLN A 7 1.88 3.99 1.02
C GLN A 7 3.07 3.20 1.58
N VAL A 8 2.99 1.88 1.49
CA VAL A 8 4.00 0.96 2.04
C VAL A 8 5.09 0.65 1.00
N THR A 9 4.74 0.64 -0.28
CA THR A 9 5.66 0.32 -1.38
C THR A 9 5.98 1.57 -2.19
N ASN A 10 7.26 1.80 -2.47
CA ASN A 10 7.68 2.90 -3.33
C ASN A 10 7.44 2.54 -4.81
N GLU A 11 6.38 3.09 -5.39
CA GLU A 11 6.05 2.96 -6.81
C GLU A 11 6.65 4.09 -7.66
N SER A 12 7.52 4.93 -7.08
CA SER A 12 8.16 6.09 -7.73
C SER A 12 7.18 7.16 -8.27
N ASN A 13 5.92 7.13 -7.83
CA ASN A 13 4.85 8.01 -8.33
C ASN A 13 4.24 8.89 -7.23
N TRP A 14 4.75 8.82 -6.00
CA TRP A 14 4.19 9.56 -4.86
C TRP A 14 4.01 11.07 -5.11
N PRO A 15 5.00 11.81 -5.66
CA PRO A 15 4.84 13.24 -5.86
C PRO A 15 3.66 13.58 -6.76
N ASP A 16 3.51 12.88 -7.89
CA ASP A 16 2.43 13.14 -8.85
C ASP A 16 1.08 12.70 -8.29
N ARG A 17 1.05 11.59 -7.58
CA ARG A 17 -0.14 11.02 -6.96
C ARG A 17 -0.66 11.90 -5.84
N SER A 18 0.19 12.32 -4.93
CA SER A 18 -0.17 13.20 -3.81
C SER A 18 -0.68 14.57 -4.30
N LEU A 19 -0.03 15.16 -5.30
CA LEU A 19 -0.49 16.39 -5.95
C LEU A 19 -1.85 16.21 -6.62
N SER A 20 -2.06 15.07 -7.30
CA SER A 20 -3.34 14.77 -7.94
C SER A 20 -4.49 14.69 -6.93
N TYR A 21 -4.27 14.05 -5.78
CA TYR A 21 -5.28 13.97 -4.71
C TYR A 21 -5.51 15.31 -4.03
N LEU A 22 -4.45 16.06 -3.80
CA LEU A 22 -4.54 17.41 -3.23
C LEU A 22 -5.37 18.34 -4.13
N CYS A 23 -5.10 18.32 -5.45
CA CYS A 23 -5.85 19.11 -6.43
C CYS A 23 -7.33 18.72 -6.50
N ARG A 24 -7.63 17.39 -6.53
CA ARG A 24 -9.02 16.91 -6.51
C ARG A 24 -9.77 17.32 -5.25
N SER A 25 -9.09 17.30 -4.12
CA SER A 25 -9.68 17.70 -2.85
C SER A 25 -9.90 19.20 -2.75
N PHE A 26 -9.12 20.00 -3.47
CA PHE A 26 -9.28 21.45 -3.52
C PHE A 26 -10.35 21.89 -4.51
N ASP A 27 -10.48 21.20 -5.64
CA ASP A 27 -11.45 21.50 -6.70
C ASP A 27 -12.83 20.91 -6.38
N GLN A 28 -13.44 21.39 -5.28
CA GLN A 28 -14.76 20.94 -4.81
C GLN A 28 -15.79 22.08 -4.74
N LEU A 29 -15.59 23.11 -5.56
CA LEU A 29 -16.58 24.18 -5.68
C LEU A 29 -17.77 23.72 -6.51
N TYR A 30 -18.96 23.99 -5.98
CA TYR A 30 -20.21 23.75 -6.71
C TYR A 30 -20.54 24.92 -7.63
N ARG A 31 -21.38 24.65 -8.62
CA ARG A 31 -21.86 25.70 -9.53
C ARG A 31 -22.51 26.86 -8.77
N GLY A 32 -21.97 28.05 -8.95
CA GLY A 32 -22.46 29.28 -8.31
C GLY A 32 -21.69 29.68 -7.04
N GLN A 33 -20.74 28.86 -6.57
CA GLN A 33 -19.83 29.26 -5.49
C GLN A 33 -18.70 30.18 -6.01
N ASN A 34 -18.21 31.05 -5.13
CA ASN A 34 -17.07 31.90 -5.41
C ASN A 34 -15.74 31.17 -5.09
N TYR A 35 -14.67 31.49 -5.79
CA TYR A 35 -13.34 30.87 -5.56
C TYR A 35 -12.78 31.11 -4.14
N ASN A 36 -13.17 32.20 -3.47
CA ASN A 36 -12.76 32.47 -2.10
C ASN A 36 -13.44 31.54 -1.06
N GLU A 37 -14.53 30.85 -1.44
CA GLU A 37 -15.22 29.87 -0.62
C GLU A 37 -14.51 28.51 -0.59
N ALA A 38 -13.51 28.29 -1.48
CA ALA A 38 -12.70 27.08 -1.45
C ALA A 38 -12.05 26.88 -0.08
N LEU A 39 -12.28 25.72 0.52
CA LEU A 39 -11.75 25.38 1.84
C LEU A 39 -10.26 25.01 1.78
N PRO A 40 -9.50 25.26 2.85
CA PRO A 40 -8.15 24.72 2.97
C PRO A 40 -8.14 23.19 2.86
N VAL A 41 -7.15 22.66 2.14
CA VAL A 41 -6.94 21.24 1.97
C VAL A 41 -5.56 20.86 2.50
N TYR A 42 -5.54 19.80 3.28
CA TYR A 42 -4.35 19.18 3.85
C TYR A 42 -4.29 17.75 3.33
N HIS A 43 -3.21 17.39 2.65
CA HIS A 43 -2.92 16.02 2.28
C HIS A 43 -1.74 15.56 3.11
N ILE A 44 -1.90 14.45 3.84
CA ILE A 44 -0.88 13.89 4.72
C ILE A 44 -0.59 12.47 4.25
N GLY A 45 0.65 12.26 3.81
CA GLY A 45 1.14 10.94 3.41
C GLY A 45 1.99 10.29 4.50
N PHE A 46 1.69 9.03 4.82
CA PHE A 46 2.52 8.17 5.64
C PHE A 46 3.23 7.20 4.71
N LEU A 47 4.57 7.31 4.60
CA LEU A 47 5.36 6.52 3.66
C LEU A 47 6.28 5.56 4.43
N ASP A 48 6.22 4.27 4.14
CA ASP A 48 7.19 3.28 4.68
C ASP A 48 8.43 3.17 3.78
N PHE A 49 8.85 4.30 3.21
CA PHE A 49 10.06 4.44 2.40
C PHE A 49 10.50 5.90 2.38
N THR A 50 11.81 6.13 2.20
CA THR A 50 12.36 7.50 2.13
C THR A 50 12.08 8.13 0.78
N LEU A 51 11.31 9.23 0.80
CA LEU A 51 10.91 9.94 -0.42
C LEU A 51 12.10 10.61 -1.11
N LEU A 52 12.96 11.28 -0.35
CA LEU A 52 14.12 12.01 -0.83
C LEU A 52 15.40 11.49 -0.16
N PRO A 53 16.02 10.40 -0.68
CA PRO A 53 17.17 9.77 -0.02
C PRO A 53 18.39 10.69 0.21
N ASN A 54 18.55 11.73 -0.61
CA ASN A 54 19.65 12.68 -0.48
C ASN A 54 19.45 13.69 0.67
N ILE A 55 18.22 13.90 1.09
CA ILE A 55 17.83 14.81 2.20
C ILE A 55 16.72 14.13 3.01
N PRO A 56 17.03 13.05 3.75
CA PRO A 56 16.03 12.33 4.52
C PRO A 56 15.51 13.19 5.67
N GLU A 57 14.20 13.24 5.82
CA GLU A 57 13.49 13.94 6.89
C GLU A 57 12.39 13.05 7.42
N PHE A 58 12.16 13.07 8.75
CA PHE A 58 11.05 12.33 9.33
C PHE A 58 9.70 12.95 8.99
N TYR A 59 9.60 14.27 9.15
CA TYR A 59 8.38 15.02 8.85
C TYR A 59 8.69 16.24 8.01
N SER A 60 8.03 16.36 6.88
CA SER A 60 8.19 17.50 5.98
C SER A 60 6.85 18.07 5.56
N THR A 61 6.80 19.39 5.39
CA THR A 61 5.61 20.11 4.95
C THR A 61 5.92 20.98 3.74
N TYR A 62 5.14 20.78 2.70
CA TYR A 62 5.26 21.49 1.43
C TYR A 62 4.10 22.45 1.25
N LYS A 63 4.44 23.66 0.82
CA LYS A 63 3.48 24.72 0.50
C LYS A 63 3.84 25.36 -0.83
N MET A 64 2.84 25.91 -1.52
CA MET A 64 3.08 26.70 -2.72
C MET A 64 3.65 28.07 -2.31
N GLN A 65 4.86 28.38 -2.76
CA GLN A 65 5.54 29.62 -2.40
C GLN A 65 6.30 30.25 -3.58
N ASN A 66 6.57 31.56 -3.46
CA ASN A 66 7.41 32.28 -4.40
C ASN A 66 8.86 31.84 -4.24
N VAL A 67 9.45 31.27 -5.30
CA VAL A 67 10.82 30.74 -5.30
C VAL A 67 11.92 31.78 -5.07
N LYS A 68 11.63 33.08 -5.27
CA LYS A 68 12.62 34.15 -5.08
C LYS A 68 12.71 34.65 -3.65
N ASN A 69 11.60 34.65 -2.91
CA ASN A 69 11.55 35.28 -1.58
C ASN A 69 10.89 34.43 -0.49
N GLY A 70 10.45 33.22 -0.84
CA GLY A 70 9.83 32.29 0.10
C GLY A 70 8.40 32.64 0.55
N ASN A 71 7.80 33.72 0.04
CA ASN A 71 6.45 34.10 0.43
C ASN A 71 5.42 33.02 -0.01
N VAL A 72 4.62 32.55 0.94
CA VAL A 72 3.55 31.57 0.68
C VAL A 72 2.48 32.21 -0.17
N TYR A 73 2.21 31.62 -1.35
CA TYR A 73 1.20 32.12 -2.28
C TYR A 73 -0.22 31.93 -1.75
N SER A 74 -0.50 30.78 -1.15
CA SER A 74 -1.78 30.47 -0.52
C SER A 74 -1.60 29.49 0.63
N GLY A 75 -2.23 29.76 1.77
CA GLY A 75 -2.31 28.86 2.91
C GLY A 75 -3.34 27.73 2.77
N LYS A 76 -4.09 27.72 1.65
CA LYS A 76 -5.16 26.74 1.41
C LYS A 76 -4.64 25.38 0.88
N PHE A 77 -3.35 25.28 0.58
CA PHE A 77 -2.71 24.11 -0.02
C PHE A 77 -1.56 23.65 0.87
N THR A 78 -1.71 22.50 1.50
CA THR A 78 -0.65 21.94 2.36
C THR A 78 -0.51 20.44 2.08
N LEU A 79 0.71 20.02 1.75
CA LEU A 79 1.09 18.63 1.63
C LEU A 79 2.10 18.33 2.73
N SER A 80 1.82 17.34 3.56
CA SER A 80 2.75 16.86 4.59
C SER A 80 3.11 15.41 4.32
N VAL A 81 4.35 15.06 4.63
CA VAL A 81 4.86 13.69 4.52
C VAL A 81 5.46 13.30 5.86
N VAL A 82 5.07 12.12 6.34
CA VAL A 82 5.65 11.43 7.49
C VAL A 82 6.37 10.20 6.94
N ASP A 83 7.70 10.21 6.96
CA ASP A 83 8.52 9.08 6.55
C ASP A 83 8.69 8.10 7.72
N LEU A 84 7.95 6.99 7.66
CA LEU A 84 7.97 5.96 8.70
C LEU A 84 9.31 5.22 8.76
N SER A 85 10.13 5.30 7.71
CA SER A 85 11.47 4.70 7.70
C SER A 85 12.50 5.58 8.41
N CYS A 86 12.19 6.87 8.61
CA CYS A 86 13.08 7.88 9.21
C CYS A 86 12.63 8.38 10.59
N ILE A 87 11.86 7.60 11.35
CA ILE A 87 11.32 8.00 12.68
C ILE A 87 12.45 8.48 13.63
N GLU A 88 13.64 7.92 13.51
CA GLU A 88 14.78 8.28 14.35
C GLU A 88 15.29 9.71 14.10
N LEU A 89 14.93 10.31 12.95
CA LEU A 89 15.24 11.69 12.62
C LEU A 89 14.21 12.69 13.16
N ALA A 90 13.21 12.22 13.94
CA ALA A 90 12.21 13.09 14.54
C ALA A 90 12.88 14.19 15.39
N THR A 91 12.47 15.43 15.15
CA THR A 91 12.94 16.59 15.90
C THR A 91 12.28 16.67 17.28
N ASP A 92 12.74 17.55 18.15
CA ASP A 92 12.11 17.78 19.44
C ASP A 92 10.69 18.34 19.28
N GLU A 93 10.44 19.12 18.22
CA GLU A 93 9.12 19.63 17.89
C GLU A 93 8.18 18.50 17.46
N ASP A 94 8.65 17.57 16.62
CA ASP A 94 7.87 16.39 16.18
C ASP A 94 7.48 15.52 17.39
N ARG A 95 8.40 15.33 18.31
CA ARG A 95 8.16 14.59 19.56
C ARG A 95 7.19 15.33 20.48
N PHE A 96 7.33 16.65 20.58
CA PHE A 96 6.43 17.47 21.39
C PHE A 96 4.97 17.36 20.92
N TYR A 97 4.75 17.32 19.61
CA TYR A 97 3.42 17.10 19.02
C TYR A 97 3.02 15.62 18.92
N GLY A 98 3.88 14.69 19.32
CA GLY A 98 3.62 13.25 19.31
C GLY A 98 3.54 12.65 17.90
N ILE A 99 4.12 13.29 16.88
CA ILE A 99 4.09 12.80 15.50
C ILE A 99 4.86 11.48 15.41
N ASP A 100 6.01 11.37 16.09
CA ASP A 100 6.81 10.15 16.17
C ASP A 100 6.07 9.00 16.86
N TYR A 101 5.26 9.30 17.87
CA TYR A 101 4.41 8.32 18.53
C TYR A 101 3.40 7.70 17.55
N TRP A 102 2.66 8.55 16.83
CA TRP A 102 1.72 8.08 15.82
C TRP A 102 2.40 7.34 14.67
N ALA A 103 3.58 7.79 14.25
CA ALA A 103 4.37 7.10 13.25
C ALA A 103 4.75 5.68 13.69
N ARG A 104 5.13 5.48 14.96
CA ARG A 104 5.39 4.15 15.53
C ARG A 104 4.13 3.28 15.54
N VAL A 105 2.98 3.87 15.86
CA VAL A 105 1.69 3.17 15.82
C VAL A 105 1.38 2.67 14.39
N PHE A 106 1.54 3.52 13.39
CA PHE A 106 1.33 3.14 11.99
C PHE A 106 2.37 2.14 11.46
N LYS A 107 3.56 2.14 12.03
CA LYS A 107 4.64 1.20 11.67
C LYS A 107 4.54 -0.15 12.38
N ALA A 108 3.76 -0.26 13.43
CA ALA A 108 3.61 -1.49 14.20
C ALA A 108 3.17 -2.66 13.29
N LYS A 109 3.93 -3.76 13.30
CA LYS A 109 3.69 -4.94 12.46
C LYS A 109 3.09 -6.10 13.24
N THR A 110 3.12 -6.03 14.56
CA THR A 110 2.60 -7.07 15.43
C THR A 110 1.55 -6.50 16.38
N TRP A 111 0.67 -7.38 16.84
CA TRP A 111 -0.33 -7.03 17.85
C TRP A 111 0.33 -6.61 19.17
N GLU A 112 1.40 -7.28 19.55
CA GLU A 112 2.14 -7.01 20.78
C GLU A 112 2.75 -5.61 20.77
N GLU A 113 3.34 -5.19 19.64
CA GLU A 113 3.84 -3.82 19.46
C GLU A 113 2.73 -2.79 19.58
N LEU A 114 1.62 -3.01 18.87
CA LEU A 114 0.46 -2.10 18.91
C LEU A 114 -0.12 -1.99 20.32
N LYS A 115 -0.27 -3.11 21.02
CA LYS A 115 -0.75 -3.15 22.38
C LYS A 115 0.19 -2.45 23.37
N MET A 116 1.49 -2.58 23.17
CA MET A 116 2.47 -1.88 23.99
C MET A 116 2.41 -0.36 23.79
N LEU A 117 2.28 0.09 22.53
CA LEU A 117 2.14 1.51 22.19
C LEU A 117 0.81 2.10 22.66
N SER A 118 -0.26 1.33 22.70
CA SER A 118 -1.60 1.81 23.11
C SER A 118 -1.79 1.89 24.62
N LYS A 119 -0.88 1.33 25.43
CA LYS A 119 -1.05 1.11 26.87
C LYS A 119 -1.47 2.36 27.65
N ASP A 120 -0.94 3.53 27.29
CA ASP A 120 -1.16 4.79 28.00
C ASP A 120 -2.17 5.71 27.27
N ASN A 121 -2.91 5.17 26.28
CA ASN A 121 -3.85 5.93 25.48
C ASN A 121 -5.14 5.14 25.27
N GLU A 122 -6.20 5.49 26.02
CA GLU A 122 -7.48 4.79 26.02
C GLU A 122 -8.15 4.72 24.64
N TYR A 123 -8.09 5.82 23.86
CA TYR A 123 -8.64 5.85 22.51
C TYR A 123 -7.90 4.92 21.56
N LEU A 124 -6.57 4.82 21.74
CA LEU A 124 -5.76 3.93 20.92
C LEU A 124 -5.95 2.47 21.33
N GLN A 125 -6.20 2.18 22.61
CA GLN A 125 -6.55 0.83 23.06
C GLN A 125 -7.85 0.36 22.40
N GLU A 126 -8.89 1.19 22.43
CA GLU A 126 -10.18 0.88 21.80
C GLU A 126 -10.04 0.69 20.27
N ALA A 127 -9.27 1.55 19.62
CA ALA A 127 -8.95 1.42 18.20
C ALA A 127 -8.16 0.15 17.91
N ALA A 128 -7.15 -0.18 18.72
CA ALA A 128 -6.34 -1.38 18.59
C ALA A 128 -7.19 -2.65 18.76
N ASP A 129 -8.06 -2.71 19.75
CA ASP A 129 -8.97 -3.83 19.94
C ASP A 129 -9.92 -4.00 18.73
N SER A 130 -10.43 -2.91 18.19
CA SER A 130 -11.27 -2.92 16.98
C SER A 130 -10.49 -3.44 15.75
N ILE A 131 -9.27 -3.01 15.57
CA ILE A 131 -8.37 -3.50 14.50
C ILE A 131 -8.06 -4.98 14.70
N TYR A 132 -7.82 -5.43 15.94
CA TYR A 132 -7.56 -6.84 16.23
C TYR A 132 -8.75 -7.72 15.86
N MET A 133 -9.95 -7.32 16.25
CA MET A 133 -11.17 -8.06 15.93
C MET A 133 -11.41 -8.11 14.40
N ALA A 134 -11.25 -6.98 13.71
CA ALA A 134 -11.40 -6.92 12.26
C ALA A 134 -10.37 -7.81 11.53
N ASN A 135 -9.10 -7.81 12.01
CA ASN A 135 -8.04 -8.63 11.42
C ASN A 135 -8.19 -10.13 11.75
N ALA A 136 -8.78 -10.49 12.88
CA ALA A 136 -9.03 -11.88 13.21
C ALA A 136 -9.94 -12.55 12.16
N ASP A 137 -11.02 -11.88 11.79
CA ASP A 137 -11.93 -12.35 10.73
C ASP A 137 -11.25 -12.34 9.35
N GLU A 138 -10.46 -11.33 9.05
CA GLU A 138 -9.71 -11.23 7.79
C GLU A 138 -8.63 -12.30 7.65
N ILE A 139 -7.91 -12.62 8.72
CA ILE A 139 -6.92 -13.73 8.72
C ILE A 139 -7.61 -15.06 8.42
N VAL A 140 -8.78 -15.32 9.01
CA VAL A 140 -9.57 -16.52 8.72
C VAL A 140 -10.00 -16.54 7.27
N ARG A 141 -10.52 -15.43 6.75
CA ARG A 141 -10.93 -15.30 5.35
C ARG A 141 -9.77 -15.51 4.38
N GLN A 142 -8.61 -14.90 4.63
CA GLN A 142 -7.41 -15.08 3.79
C GLN A 142 -6.91 -16.52 3.80
N ARG A 143 -6.94 -17.22 4.94
CA ARG A 143 -6.59 -18.64 5.02
C ARG A 143 -7.55 -19.51 4.19
N CYS A 144 -8.85 -19.21 4.22
CA CYS A 144 -9.84 -19.90 3.40
C CYS A 144 -9.59 -19.68 1.90
N LEU A 145 -9.34 -18.43 1.49
CA LEU A 145 -9.03 -18.07 0.09
C LEU A 145 -7.74 -18.74 -0.39
N ALA A 146 -6.68 -18.74 0.42
CA ALA A 146 -5.42 -19.39 0.08
C ALA A 146 -5.58 -20.90 -0.08
N ARG A 147 -6.42 -21.55 0.76
CA ARG A 147 -6.75 -22.96 0.63
C ARG A 147 -7.50 -23.27 -0.65
N GLU A 148 -8.54 -22.47 -0.97
CA GLU A 148 -9.27 -22.61 -2.23
C GLU A 148 -8.38 -22.45 -3.47
N GLU A 149 -7.45 -21.51 -3.42
CA GLU A 149 -6.49 -21.26 -4.51
C GLU A 149 -5.52 -22.44 -4.67
N ALA A 150 -5.03 -23.01 -3.56
CA ALA A 150 -4.21 -24.22 -3.59
C ALA A 150 -4.96 -25.42 -4.21
N GLU A 151 -6.20 -25.63 -3.82
CA GLU A 151 -7.06 -26.69 -4.39
C GLU A 151 -7.37 -26.48 -5.87
N ARG A 152 -7.50 -25.23 -6.33
CA ARG A 152 -7.66 -24.91 -7.76
C ARG A 152 -6.40 -25.21 -8.56
N ARG A 153 -5.22 -24.86 -8.01
CA ARG A 153 -3.93 -25.18 -8.63
C ARG A 153 -3.71 -26.68 -8.75
N GLU A 154 -4.01 -27.43 -7.69
CA GLU A 154 -3.90 -28.88 -7.67
C GLU A 154 -4.78 -29.52 -8.76
N ARG A 155 -6.06 -29.14 -8.84
CA ARG A 155 -6.98 -29.61 -9.89
C ARG A 155 -6.51 -29.27 -11.30
N THR A 156 -5.91 -28.10 -11.49
CA THR A 156 -5.34 -27.72 -12.78
C THR A 156 -4.14 -28.60 -13.13
N LEU A 157 -3.25 -28.82 -12.18
CA LEU A 157 -2.08 -29.68 -12.36
C LEU A 157 -2.46 -31.13 -12.66
N GLU A 158 -3.45 -31.70 -11.97
CA GLU A 158 -3.96 -33.03 -12.21
C GLU A 158 -4.56 -33.16 -13.63
N ARG A 159 -5.28 -32.14 -14.06
CA ARG A 159 -5.81 -32.08 -15.42
C ARG A 159 -4.70 -32.08 -16.46
N ASP A 160 -3.69 -31.24 -16.27
CA ASP A 160 -2.57 -31.11 -17.20
C ASP A 160 -1.74 -32.40 -17.25
N ILE A 161 -1.50 -33.05 -16.11
CA ILE A 161 -0.85 -34.37 -16.03
C ILE A 161 -1.66 -35.42 -16.80
N ARG A 162 -2.98 -35.41 -16.68
CA ARG A 162 -3.85 -36.34 -17.42
C ARG A 162 -3.75 -36.13 -18.92
N LEU A 163 -3.83 -34.88 -19.38
CA LEU A 163 -3.69 -34.52 -20.80
C LEU A 163 -2.31 -34.94 -21.36
N LEU A 164 -1.25 -34.68 -20.63
CA LEU A 164 0.09 -35.09 -21.03
C LEU A 164 0.25 -36.61 -21.09
N LYS A 165 -0.38 -37.36 -20.19
CA LYS A 165 -0.38 -38.83 -20.23
C LYS A 165 -1.12 -39.34 -21.47
N GLU A 166 -2.27 -38.78 -21.80
CA GLU A 166 -3.05 -39.12 -22.99
C GLU A 166 -2.26 -38.84 -24.28
N GLU A 167 -1.57 -37.70 -24.34
CA GLU A 167 -0.72 -37.35 -25.48
C GLU A 167 0.48 -38.28 -25.60
N ASN A 168 1.16 -38.60 -24.51
CA ASN A 168 2.24 -39.57 -24.50
C ASN A 168 1.81 -40.95 -24.99
N GLU A 169 0.63 -41.41 -24.61
CA GLU A 169 0.11 -42.71 -25.07
C GLU A 169 -0.20 -42.67 -26.59
N LYS A 170 -0.74 -41.56 -27.11
CA LYS A 170 -0.93 -41.37 -28.55
C LYS A 170 0.39 -41.41 -29.31
N LEU A 171 1.38 -40.66 -28.85
CA LEU A 171 2.72 -40.61 -29.44
C LEU A 171 3.41 -41.96 -29.43
N LYS A 172 3.31 -42.75 -28.35
CA LYS A 172 3.84 -44.10 -28.27
C LYS A 172 3.22 -45.04 -29.33
N LYS A 173 1.90 -45.00 -29.51
CA LYS A 173 1.19 -45.76 -30.54
C LYS A 173 1.62 -45.36 -31.95
N GLU A 174 1.80 -44.08 -32.18
CA GLU A 174 2.28 -43.54 -33.47
C GLU A 174 3.69 -44.03 -33.78
N ILE A 175 4.61 -43.95 -32.80
CA ILE A 175 5.97 -44.46 -32.92
C ILE A 175 5.97 -45.95 -33.21
N GLU A 176 5.11 -46.74 -32.55
CA GLU A 176 5.01 -48.19 -32.79
C GLU A 176 4.50 -48.46 -34.21
N ASN A 177 3.50 -47.73 -34.67
CA ASN A 177 2.97 -47.83 -36.06
C ASN A 177 4.03 -47.46 -37.11
N LEU A 178 4.83 -46.41 -36.87
CA LEU A 178 5.91 -46.00 -37.78
C LEU A 178 7.02 -47.05 -37.78
N LYS A 179 7.37 -47.65 -36.65
CA LYS A 179 8.37 -48.73 -36.58
C LYS A 179 7.91 -49.97 -37.38
N LYS A 180 6.64 -50.37 -37.32
CA LYS A 180 6.08 -51.46 -38.09
C LYS A 180 6.18 -51.17 -39.58
N LYS A 181 5.86 -49.97 -40.02
CA LYS A 181 5.93 -49.58 -41.46
C LYS A 181 7.36 -49.57 -41.99
N ILE A 182 8.36 -49.28 -41.18
CA ILE A 182 9.77 -49.29 -41.53
C ILE A 182 10.29 -50.73 -41.60
N GLY A 183 9.85 -51.61 -40.67
CA GLY A 183 10.26 -53.00 -40.65
C GLY A 183 9.61 -53.92 -41.72
N ASP A 184 8.45 -53.51 -42.28
CA ASP A 184 7.76 -54.24 -43.33
C ASP A 184 8.22 -53.79 -44.76
N GLY A 185 9.21 -52.88 -44.85
CA GLY A 185 9.73 -52.32 -46.07
C GLY A 185 11.15 -52.80 -46.48
N GLU A 186 11.66 -53.84 -45.80
CA GLU A 186 12.84 -54.63 -46.20
C GLU A 186 12.33 -56.04 -46.73
#